data_a3dc51e9cb8f348336595d5f1880496e
#
_entry.id   a3dc51e9cb8f348336595d5f1880496e
#
_cell.length_a   1.000
_cell.length_b   1.000
_cell.length_c   1.000
_cell.angle_alpha   90.00
_cell.angle_beta   90.00
_cell.angle_gamma   90.00
#
_symmetry.space_group_name_H-M   'P 1'
#
loop_
_entity.id
_entity.type
_entity.pdbx_description
1 polymer ?
#
loop_
_entity_poly.entity_id
_entity_poly.type
_entity_poly.pdbx_seq_one_letter_code
_entity_poly.pdbx_strand_id
1 'polypeptide(L)'
;MRAAEAEIDGAHATNPLMREDLGAALWALLSFVEDLQLRPIVQGNTDPSYREAALIDETLNALKFPIAWLHSRCARSKKLRKHYGDTSYQSAWDLLEMARRYSGFEGAFQNWIRGDLGLRIEGNRIIVEADFAKTSEYEAYNRLSDYEEGQPDPPEADGLGAEIDALVRIQGDRFSVTPNPRLIERVMALQAPMFSRRFTLPESWAFTRYSLREFRLIYLALFSLAVIQRRARIFAAAHGCRGLGFVDAVVVTAKADLVSRLTRYTGLPQGVVQAVLSDLTYGSRQRTPDPALQPFITLAEDSYAVVPFLWLHSSPERNLCALLNRIPTERAIYLRLTEEKEQLMRAEIEAAAKARGFRTASGNIPGRDDIGDVDLAIISDADQLCLLLELKWFVPPAEIREVHERRQELQKGISQVERRLAALREDDSACHSFLKSVPRIEGAVISKNWIGDSSVQQLSRPVIATPHFIAKLGAGEPLSVISDWLATREYLPVLDKHYSIGKAEAVIGRWAIEWYGIKALVDGPFIAQ
;
A
#
# COMPACT_ATOMS: atom_id res chain seq x y z
N MET A 1 -8.45 24.85 18.56
CA MET A 1 -8.42 23.90 17.45
C MET A 1 -8.73 24.58 16.11
N ARG A 2 -9.96 25.13 15.85
CA ARG A 2 -10.34 25.72 14.53
C ARG A 2 -9.39 26.81 13.98
N ALA A 3 -8.81 27.66 14.84
CA ALA A 3 -7.85 28.68 14.39
C ALA A 3 -6.52 28.05 13.96
N ALA A 4 -6.05 27.03 14.67
CA ALA A 4 -4.86 26.27 14.29
C ALA A 4 -5.06 25.53 12.95
N GLU A 5 -6.19 24.86 12.81
CA GLU A 5 -6.60 24.17 11.58
C GLU A 5 -6.58 25.13 10.38
N ALA A 6 -7.25 26.29 10.49
CA ALA A 6 -7.31 27.25 9.39
C ALA A 6 -5.93 27.80 8.97
N GLU A 7 -5.02 28.03 9.94
CA GLU A 7 -3.67 28.51 9.66
C GLU A 7 -2.81 27.39 9.03
N ILE A 8 -2.91 26.16 9.51
CA ILE A 8 -2.18 25.00 8.99
C ILE A 8 -2.67 24.67 7.57
N ASP A 9 -3.99 24.60 7.37
CA ASP A 9 -4.60 24.31 6.07
C ASP A 9 -4.30 25.41 5.04
N GLY A 10 -4.19 26.66 5.47
CA GLY A 10 -3.88 27.81 4.61
C GLY A 10 -2.40 28.00 4.28
N ALA A 11 -1.49 27.34 4.97
CA ALA A 11 -0.04 27.61 4.87
C ALA A 11 0.52 27.44 3.44
N HIS A 12 0.01 26.49 2.66
CA HIS A 12 0.44 26.25 1.29
C HIS A 12 0.13 27.40 0.32
N ALA A 13 -0.84 28.25 0.63
CA ALA A 13 -1.34 29.28 -0.29
C ALA A 13 -0.31 30.35 -0.67
N THR A 14 0.73 30.52 0.13
CA THR A 14 1.83 31.47 -0.12
C THR A 14 2.90 30.95 -1.05
N ASN A 15 2.92 29.64 -1.35
CA ASN A 15 3.91 29.05 -2.23
C ASN A 15 3.76 29.61 -3.67
N PRO A 16 4.87 30.02 -4.32
CA PRO A 16 4.82 30.62 -5.65
C PRO A 16 4.16 29.73 -6.72
N LEU A 17 4.26 28.40 -6.62
CA LEU A 17 3.62 27.47 -7.57
C LEU A 17 2.10 27.66 -7.64
N MET A 18 1.46 28.15 -6.58
CA MET A 18 0.01 28.39 -6.56
C MET A 18 -0.47 29.46 -7.54
N ARG A 19 0.46 30.24 -8.12
CA ARG A 19 0.19 31.31 -9.09
C ARG A 19 0.59 30.95 -10.50
N GLU A 20 1.17 29.76 -10.69
CA GLU A 20 1.61 29.30 -12.00
C GLU A 20 0.49 28.60 -12.79
N ASP A 21 0.80 28.31 -14.05
CA ASP A 21 0.00 27.38 -14.86
C ASP A 21 0.04 25.98 -14.23
N LEU A 22 -1.12 25.34 -14.12
CA LEU A 22 -1.25 24.03 -13.47
C LEU A 22 -0.29 22.98 -14.05
N GLY A 23 -0.17 22.92 -15.38
CA GLY A 23 0.70 21.95 -16.04
C GLY A 23 2.17 22.19 -15.73
N ALA A 24 2.62 23.45 -15.71
CA ALA A 24 3.99 23.81 -15.36
C ALA A 24 4.28 23.52 -13.88
N ALA A 25 3.37 23.88 -12.98
CA ALA A 25 3.49 23.63 -11.55
C ALA A 25 3.56 22.13 -11.22
N LEU A 26 2.65 21.34 -11.81
CA LEU A 26 2.66 19.87 -11.67
C LEU A 26 3.95 19.26 -12.24
N TRP A 27 4.38 19.73 -13.41
CA TRP A 27 5.61 19.22 -14.01
C TRP A 27 6.83 19.48 -13.13
N ALA A 28 6.97 20.69 -12.57
CA ALA A 28 8.04 21.01 -11.63
C ALA A 28 7.99 20.12 -10.37
N LEU A 29 6.80 19.96 -9.78
CA LEU A 29 6.59 19.11 -8.61
C LEU A 29 6.99 17.65 -8.89
N LEU A 30 6.50 17.08 -9.99
CA LEU A 30 6.77 15.68 -10.35
C LEU A 30 8.23 15.44 -10.73
N SER A 31 8.89 16.43 -11.35
CA SER A 31 10.32 16.36 -11.63
C SER A 31 11.14 16.37 -10.34
N PHE A 32 10.73 17.14 -9.34
CA PHE A 32 11.36 17.13 -8.02
C PHE A 32 11.20 15.76 -7.32
N VAL A 33 10.02 15.15 -7.41
CA VAL A 33 9.76 13.79 -6.87
C VAL A 33 10.69 12.76 -7.51
N GLU A 34 10.90 12.84 -8.83
CA GLU A 34 11.86 11.97 -9.50
C GLU A 34 13.30 12.20 -9.02
N ASP A 35 13.67 13.43 -8.73
CA ASP A 35 15.00 13.77 -8.26
C ASP A 35 15.32 13.26 -6.87
N LEU A 36 14.32 13.08 -6.01
CA LEU A 36 14.50 12.49 -4.67
C LEU A 36 15.16 11.11 -4.74
N GLN A 37 14.78 10.30 -5.73
CA GLN A 37 15.38 8.96 -5.93
C GLN A 37 16.77 9.00 -6.54
N LEU A 38 17.00 9.94 -7.44
CA LEU A 38 18.29 10.03 -8.13
C LEU A 38 19.38 10.63 -7.24
N ARG A 39 19.00 11.44 -6.25
CA ARG A 39 19.94 12.15 -5.38
C ARG A 39 20.96 11.23 -4.69
N PRO A 40 20.57 10.11 -4.05
CA PRO A 40 21.52 9.17 -3.47
C PRO A 40 22.47 8.58 -4.51
N ILE A 41 21.95 8.19 -5.67
CA ILE A 41 22.73 7.59 -6.75
C ILE A 41 23.76 8.60 -7.30
N VAL A 42 23.35 9.84 -7.56
CA VAL A 42 24.25 10.91 -8.04
C VAL A 42 25.31 11.27 -6.98
N GLN A 43 24.98 11.13 -5.71
CA GLN A 43 25.90 11.34 -4.59
C GLN A 43 26.78 10.11 -4.28
N GLY A 44 26.69 9.03 -5.06
CA GLY A 44 27.48 7.81 -4.90
C GLY A 44 27.02 6.90 -3.76
N ASN A 45 25.85 7.15 -3.20
CA ASN A 45 25.25 6.29 -2.18
C ASN A 45 24.38 5.24 -2.88
N THR A 46 24.83 3.99 -2.90
CA THR A 46 24.15 2.87 -3.57
C THR A 46 23.41 1.94 -2.60
N ASP A 47 23.52 2.18 -1.28
CA ASP A 47 22.88 1.36 -0.27
C ASP A 47 21.54 1.97 0.14
N PRO A 48 20.39 1.34 -0.21
CA PRO A 48 19.09 1.84 0.20
C PRO A 48 18.94 1.63 1.72
N SER A 49 19.28 2.66 2.47
CA SER A 49 19.06 2.65 3.92
C SER A 49 17.55 2.65 4.23
N TYR A 50 17.16 2.11 5.39
CA TYR A 50 15.80 2.21 5.94
C TYR A 50 15.25 3.65 5.88
N ARG A 51 16.12 4.65 6.00
CA ARG A 51 15.79 6.08 5.89
C ARG A 51 15.29 6.44 4.48
N GLU A 52 15.83 5.81 3.44
CA GLU A 52 15.39 6.07 2.06
C GLU A 52 14.03 5.43 1.77
N ALA A 53 13.79 4.21 2.26
CA ALA A 53 12.47 3.57 2.16
C ALA A 53 11.40 4.39 2.89
N ALA A 54 11.69 4.87 4.11
CA ALA A 54 10.79 5.75 4.84
C ALA A 54 10.52 7.07 4.12
N LEU A 55 11.54 7.65 3.47
CA LEU A 55 11.40 8.87 2.66
C LEU A 55 10.51 8.64 1.42
N ILE A 56 10.61 7.48 0.80
CA ILE A 56 9.76 7.09 -0.33
C ILE A 56 8.31 7.01 0.11
N ASP A 57 8.02 6.26 1.17
CA ASP A 57 6.66 6.10 1.70
C ASP A 57 6.05 7.44 2.14
N GLU A 58 6.83 8.24 2.87
CA GLU A 58 6.40 9.56 3.30
C GLU A 58 6.10 10.48 2.10
N THR A 59 6.92 10.41 1.04
CA THR A 59 6.72 11.18 -0.19
C THR A 59 5.45 10.73 -0.92
N LEU A 60 5.24 9.42 -1.09
CA LEU A 60 4.03 8.87 -1.72
C LEU A 60 2.77 9.32 -0.98
N ASN A 61 2.78 9.21 0.34
CA ASN A 61 1.65 9.60 1.19
C ASN A 61 1.37 11.11 1.17
N ALA A 62 2.43 11.92 1.14
CA ALA A 62 2.31 13.37 1.13
C ALA A 62 1.92 13.94 -0.23
N LEU A 63 2.27 13.28 -1.34
CA LEU A 63 2.13 13.82 -2.71
C LEU A 63 0.67 14.14 -3.09
N LYS A 64 -0.30 13.49 -2.47
CA LYS A 64 -1.73 13.79 -2.68
C LYS A 64 -2.09 15.24 -2.35
N PHE A 65 -1.46 15.82 -1.33
CA PHE A 65 -1.75 17.17 -0.87
C PHE A 65 -1.31 18.25 -1.88
N PRO A 66 -0.03 18.36 -2.28
CA PRO A 66 0.39 19.39 -3.20
C PRO A 66 -0.28 19.24 -4.58
N ILE A 67 -0.55 18.04 -5.06
CA ILE A 67 -1.31 17.84 -6.30
C ILE A 67 -2.74 18.40 -6.14
N ALA A 68 -3.43 18.08 -5.04
CA ALA A 68 -4.78 18.61 -4.78
C ALA A 68 -4.77 20.14 -4.62
N TRP A 69 -3.81 20.71 -3.90
CA TRP A 69 -3.66 22.16 -3.73
C TRP A 69 -3.45 22.88 -5.07
N LEU A 70 -2.54 22.35 -5.91
CA LEU A 70 -2.32 22.90 -7.26
C LEU A 70 -3.59 22.81 -8.12
N HIS A 71 -4.29 21.68 -8.12
CA HIS A 71 -5.56 21.54 -8.84
C HIS A 71 -6.65 22.51 -8.38
N SER A 72 -6.65 22.91 -7.11
CA SER A 72 -7.64 23.82 -6.55
C SER A 72 -7.33 25.31 -6.81
N ARG A 73 -6.06 25.66 -7.05
CA ARG A 73 -5.59 27.06 -7.10
C ARG A 73 -5.10 27.51 -8.48
N CYS A 74 -4.43 26.61 -9.21
CA CYS A 74 -3.79 26.96 -10.47
C CYS A 74 -4.77 26.97 -11.64
N ALA A 75 -4.60 27.92 -12.55
CA ALA A 75 -5.33 27.97 -13.80
C ALA A 75 -4.84 26.88 -14.77
N ARG A 76 -5.74 26.26 -15.51
CA ARG A 76 -5.41 25.26 -16.52
C ARG A 76 -5.21 25.91 -17.89
N SER A 77 -4.04 25.74 -18.47
CA SER A 77 -3.79 26.05 -19.87
C SER A 77 -4.16 24.88 -20.78
N LYS A 78 -4.68 25.18 -21.98
CA LYS A 78 -4.96 24.15 -23.00
C LYS A 78 -3.68 23.54 -23.56
N LYS A 79 -2.58 24.32 -23.62
CA LYS A 79 -1.31 23.90 -24.20
C LYS A 79 -0.26 23.78 -23.09
N LEU A 80 0.48 22.67 -23.12
CA LEU A 80 1.61 22.46 -22.23
C LEU A 80 2.75 23.42 -22.62
N ARG A 81 3.37 24.06 -21.63
CA ARG A 81 4.62 24.81 -21.80
C ARG A 81 5.77 23.85 -22.11
N LYS A 82 6.80 24.34 -22.80
CA LYS A 82 7.96 23.48 -23.16
C LYS A 82 8.83 23.12 -21.96
N HIS A 83 8.82 23.92 -20.92
CA HIS A 83 9.59 23.73 -19.69
C HIS A 83 8.98 24.56 -18.54
N TYR A 84 9.38 24.28 -17.31
CA TYR A 84 9.18 25.12 -16.12
C TYR A 84 10.48 25.87 -15.79
N GLY A 85 10.39 26.94 -14.97
CA GLY A 85 11.59 27.72 -14.56
C GLY A 85 12.29 27.13 -13.34
N ASP A 86 13.55 27.53 -13.12
CA ASP A 86 14.34 27.08 -11.96
C ASP A 86 13.68 27.47 -10.62
N THR A 87 13.03 28.65 -10.57
CA THR A 87 12.28 29.11 -9.40
C THR A 87 11.09 28.23 -9.10
N SER A 88 10.42 27.69 -10.14
CA SER A 88 9.32 26.74 -10.00
C SER A 88 9.78 25.42 -9.37
N TYR A 89 10.96 24.94 -9.77
CA TYR A 89 11.56 23.74 -9.20
C TYR A 89 11.87 23.90 -7.70
N GLN A 90 12.49 25.04 -7.29
CA GLN A 90 12.74 25.32 -5.88
C GLN A 90 11.42 25.43 -5.09
N SER A 91 10.42 26.08 -5.66
CA SER A 91 9.10 26.20 -5.03
C SER A 91 8.38 24.84 -4.92
N ALA A 92 8.65 23.91 -5.83
CA ALA A 92 8.15 22.53 -5.77
C ALA A 92 8.76 21.77 -4.57
N TRP A 93 10.05 21.96 -4.32
CA TRP A 93 10.70 21.44 -3.13
C TRP A 93 9.99 21.93 -1.86
N ASP A 94 9.89 23.25 -1.71
CA ASP A 94 9.30 23.86 -0.51
C ASP A 94 7.84 23.39 -0.31
N LEU A 95 7.11 23.21 -1.41
CA LEU A 95 5.73 22.72 -1.36
C LEU A 95 5.63 21.26 -0.91
N LEU A 96 6.50 20.39 -1.41
CA LEU A 96 6.51 18.97 -1.01
C LEU A 96 6.98 18.81 0.45
N GLU A 97 8.00 19.54 0.89
CA GLU A 97 8.43 19.54 2.29
C GLU A 97 7.31 20.02 3.23
N MET A 98 6.56 21.05 2.81
CA MET A 98 5.37 21.49 3.54
C MET A 98 4.31 20.38 3.57
N ALA A 99 4.07 19.69 2.47
CA ALA A 99 3.09 18.60 2.39
C ALA A 99 3.46 17.42 3.29
N ARG A 100 4.75 17.08 3.40
CA ARG A 100 5.23 16.04 4.32
C ARG A 100 4.94 16.40 5.77
N ARG A 101 5.23 17.64 6.17
CA ARG A 101 4.87 18.14 7.51
C ARG A 101 3.37 18.17 7.72
N TYR A 102 2.61 18.62 6.72
CA TYR A 102 1.16 18.67 6.75
C TYR A 102 0.54 17.27 6.93
N SER A 103 1.12 16.24 6.34
CA SER A 103 0.68 14.86 6.50
C SER A 103 0.66 14.40 7.98
N GLY A 104 1.63 14.84 8.78
CA GLY A 104 1.65 14.58 10.23
C GLY A 104 0.51 15.26 10.99
N PHE A 105 0.22 16.52 10.68
CA PHE A 105 -0.91 17.25 11.28
C PHE A 105 -2.24 16.66 10.86
N GLU A 106 -2.42 16.38 9.57
CA GLU A 106 -3.64 15.78 9.02
C GLU A 106 -3.89 14.40 9.62
N GLY A 107 -2.85 13.57 9.74
CA GLY A 107 -2.93 12.25 10.35
C GLY A 107 -3.41 12.32 11.81
N ALA A 108 -2.85 13.20 12.61
CA ALA A 108 -3.29 13.43 13.99
C ALA A 108 -4.74 13.90 14.06
N PHE A 109 -5.12 14.87 13.21
CA PHE A 109 -6.46 15.42 13.16
C PHE A 109 -7.51 14.38 12.75
N GLN A 110 -7.20 13.54 11.76
CA GLN A 110 -8.08 12.45 11.33
C GLN A 110 -8.31 11.40 12.42
N ASN A 111 -7.27 11.03 13.16
CA ASN A 111 -7.40 10.12 14.30
C ASN A 111 -8.20 10.75 15.45
N TRP A 112 -8.00 12.04 15.72
CA TRP A 112 -8.77 12.77 16.74
C TRP A 112 -10.26 12.83 16.40
N ILE A 113 -10.64 13.18 15.16
CA ILE A 113 -12.04 13.22 14.74
C ILE A 113 -12.72 11.85 14.92
N ARG A 114 -11.99 10.77 14.73
CA ARG A 114 -12.50 9.40 14.88
C ARG A 114 -12.50 8.90 16.32
N GLY A 115 -11.95 9.68 17.25
CA GLY A 115 -11.86 9.32 18.66
C GLY A 115 -10.74 8.33 18.99
N ASP A 116 -9.77 8.17 18.10
CA ASP A 116 -8.65 7.24 18.27
C ASP A 116 -7.56 7.81 19.20
N LEU A 117 -7.51 9.14 19.32
CA LEU A 117 -6.60 9.86 20.22
C LEU A 117 -7.19 11.17 20.70
N GLY A 118 -6.62 11.74 21.76
CA GLY A 118 -6.88 13.10 22.21
C GLY A 118 -5.92 14.10 21.58
N LEU A 119 -6.40 15.35 21.37
CA LEU A 119 -5.54 16.47 21.01
C LEU A 119 -5.77 17.63 21.97
N ARG A 120 -4.69 18.20 22.48
CA ARG A 120 -4.69 19.38 23.35
C ARG A 120 -3.74 20.45 22.80
N ILE A 121 -4.08 21.72 22.95
CA ILE A 121 -3.24 22.84 22.53
C ILE A 121 -2.58 23.47 23.75
N GLU A 122 -1.26 23.59 23.73
CA GLU A 122 -0.45 24.31 24.70
C GLU A 122 0.39 25.37 23.98
N GLY A 123 -0.01 26.63 24.09
CA GLY A 123 0.61 27.69 23.31
C GLY A 123 0.51 27.46 21.81
N ASN A 124 1.63 27.23 21.15
CA ASN A 124 1.73 26.90 19.72
C ASN A 124 1.99 25.39 19.46
N ARG A 125 1.91 24.55 20.49
CA ARG A 125 2.11 23.11 20.35
C ARG A 125 0.78 22.37 20.39
N ILE A 126 0.62 21.43 19.49
CA ILE A 126 -0.47 20.45 19.48
C ILE A 126 0.09 19.20 20.13
N ILE A 127 -0.45 18.88 21.30
CA ILE A 127 -0.04 17.72 22.10
C ILE A 127 -0.97 16.57 21.75
N VAL A 128 -0.40 15.46 21.31
CA VAL A 128 -1.11 14.22 21.04
C VAL A 128 -1.21 13.40 22.34
N GLU A 129 -2.44 13.14 22.76
CA GLU A 129 -2.76 12.35 23.94
C GLU A 129 -3.08 10.93 23.51
N ALA A 130 -2.04 10.08 23.43
CA ALA A 130 -2.14 8.67 23.12
C ALA A 130 -1.06 7.89 23.89
N ASP A 131 -1.36 6.64 24.22
CA ASP A 131 -0.38 5.71 24.79
C ASP A 131 0.42 5.05 23.67
N PHE A 132 1.45 5.73 23.20
CA PHE A 132 2.30 5.24 22.12
C PHE A 132 3.01 3.93 22.47
N ALA A 133 3.40 3.72 23.73
CA ALA A 133 4.04 2.48 24.14
C ALA A 133 3.11 1.28 23.94
N LYS A 134 1.81 1.47 24.30
CA LYS A 134 0.80 0.42 24.17
C LYS A 134 0.34 0.18 22.73
N THR A 135 0.37 1.21 21.87
CA THR A 135 -0.08 1.08 20.47
C THR A 135 1.02 0.64 19.53
N SER A 136 2.28 0.89 19.90
CA SER A 136 3.43 0.69 19.02
C SER A 136 3.69 -0.77 18.64
N GLU A 137 3.36 -1.74 19.53
CA GLU A 137 3.60 -3.16 19.25
C GLU A 137 2.79 -3.68 18.04
N TYR A 138 1.53 -3.23 17.89
CA TYR A 138 0.68 -3.62 16.76
C TYR A 138 1.09 -2.93 15.47
N GLU A 139 1.49 -1.66 15.57
CA GLU A 139 2.05 -0.95 14.42
C GLU A 139 3.40 -1.56 14.00
N ALA A 140 4.24 -1.93 14.96
CA ALA A 140 5.50 -2.63 14.70
C ALA A 140 5.23 -4.00 14.05
N TYR A 141 4.27 -4.77 14.54
CA TYR A 141 3.88 -6.02 13.91
C TYR A 141 3.46 -5.82 12.46
N ASN A 142 2.52 -4.91 12.20
CA ASN A 142 2.01 -4.66 10.86
C ASN A 142 3.09 -4.17 9.89
N ARG A 143 4.07 -3.39 10.38
CA ARG A 143 5.18 -2.87 9.56
C ARG A 143 6.32 -3.86 9.37
N LEU A 144 6.68 -4.61 10.43
CA LEU A 144 7.83 -5.51 10.40
C LEU A 144 7.47 -6.87 9.79
N SER A 145 6.18 -7.25 9.83
CA SER A 145 5.67 -8.49 9.24
C SER A 145 5.34 -8.36 7.76
N ASP A 146 5.83 -7.32 7.10
CA ASP A 146 5.63 -7.18 5.67
C ASP A 146 6.40 -8.30 4.95
N TYR A 147 5.62 -9.29 4.49
CA TYR A 147 6.10 -10.49 3.81
C TYR A 147 6.42 -10.26 2.34
N GLU A 148 6.40 -9.07 1.88
CA GLU A 148 7.07 -8.75 0.63
C GLU A 148 8.56 -9.02 0.86
N GLU A 149 8.95 -10.29 0.64
CA GLU A 149 10.37 -10.70 0.60
C GLU A 149 11.15 -9.60 -0.10
N GLY A 150 12.21 -9.11 0.58
CA GLY A 150 13.04 -8.02 0.10
C GLY A 150 13.24 -8.18 -1.41
N GLN A 151 13.00 -7.12 -2.14
CA GLN A 151 13.01 -7.20 -3.61
C GLN A 151 14.32 -7.86 -4.00
N PRO A 152 14.32 -9.03 -4.63
CA PRO A 152 15.55 -9.51 -5.23
C PRO A 152 15.96 -8.40 -6.17
N ASP A 153 17.20 -7.92 -6.07
CA ASP A 153 17.77 -7.05 -7.08
C ASP A 153 17.38 -7.63 -8.43
N PRO A 154 16.81 -6.80 -9.32
CA PRO A 154 16.48 -7.31 -10.64
C PRO A 154 17.73 -7.99 -11.16
N PRO A 155 17.68 -9.27 -11.57
CA PRO A 155 18.86 -9.96 -12.03
C PRO A 155 19.55 -9.06 -13.02
N GLU A 156 20.84 -8.77 -12.81
CA GLU A 156 21.64 -8.04 -13.77
C GLU A 156 21.52 -8.81 -15.09
N ALA A 157 20.59 -8.35 -15.94
CA ALA A 157 20.39 -8.95 -17.23
C ALA A 157 21.60 -8.55 -18.07
N ASP A 158 22.54 -9.45 -18.20
CA ASP A 158 23.74 -9.28 -18.99
C ASP A 158 23.39 -8.62 -20.33
N GLY A 159 23.89 -7.41 -20.54
CA GLY A 159 23.73 -6.63 -21.75
C GLY A 159 22.46 -5.76 -21.85
N LEU A 160 21.42 -5.93 -21.02
CA LEU A 160 20.19 -5.13 -21.15
C LEU A 160 20.42 -3.65 -20.78
N GLY A 161 21.24 -3.40 -19.75
CA GLY A 161 21.65 -2.06 -19.38
C GLY A 161 22.39 -1.35 -20.52
N ALA A 162 23.34 -2.03 -21.15
CA ALA A 162 24.09 -1.49 -22.29
C ALA A 162 23.19 -1.23 -23.53
N GLU A 163 22.18 -2.10 -23.76
CA GLU A 163 21.23 -1.89 -24.85
C GLU A 163 20.36 -0.65 -24.61
N ILE A 164 19.91 -0.42 -23.38
CA ILE A 164 19.17 0.80 -23.01
C ILE A 164 20.08 2.03 -23.18
N ASP A 165 21.32 1.97 -22.65
CA ASP A 165 22.28 3.05 -22.71
C ASP A 165 22.58 3.47 -24.16
N ALA A 166 22.68 2.52 -25.08
CA ALA A 166 22.87 2.77 -26.51
C ALA A 166 21.71 3.50 -27.21
N LEU A 167 20.51 3.47 -26.61
CA LEU A 167 19.34 4.17 -27.14
C LEU A 167 19.19 5.59 -26.59
N VAL A 168 19.99 5.95 -25.56
CA VAL A 168 19.92 7.28 -24.95
C VAL A 168 20.55 8.32 -25.87
N ARG A 169 19.81 9.37 -26.15
CA ARG A 169 20.28 10.52 -26.93
C ARG A 169 20.33 11.74 -26.02
N ILE A 170 21.49 12.38 -25.96
CA ILE A 170 21.74 13.56 -25.13
C ILE A 170 21.92 14.75 -26.08
N GLN A 171 21.21 15.85 -25.82
CA GLN A 171 21.35 17.12 -26.52
C GLN A 171 21.36 18.28 -25.51
N GLY A 172 22.57 18.79 -25.20
CA GLY A 172 22.74 19.76 -24.12
C GLY A 172 22.24 19.18 -22.79
N ASP A 173 21.34 19.90 -22.13
CA ASP A 173 20.75 19.48 -20.86
C ASP A 173 19.49 18.58 -21.02
N ARG A 174 19.24 18.07 -22.21
CA ARG A 174 18.06 17.21 -22.51
C ARG A 174 18.52 15.81 -22.87
N PHE A 175 17.73 14.82 -22.47
CA PHE A 175 17.90 13.45 -22.94
C PHE A 175 16.57 12.85 -23.40
N SER A 176 16.67 11.83 -24.23
CA SER A 176 15.54 11.03 -24.66
C SER A 176 15.93 9.58 -24.84
N VAL A 177 14.98 8.69 -24.63
CA VAL A 177 15.11 7.26 -24.93
C VAL A 177 13.83 6.80 -25.61
N THR A 178 13.99 6.07 -26.73
CA THR A 178 12.84 5.52 -27.47
C THR A 178 13.03 4.01 -27.57
N PRO A 179 12.45 3.25 -26.62
CA PRO A 179 12.56 1.80 -26.65
C PRO A 179 11.76 1.22 -27.82
N ASN A 180 12.32 0.21 -28.47
CA ASN A 180 11.61 -0.59 -29.45
C ASN A 180 10.77 -1.69 -28.76
N PRO A 181 9.77 -2.30 -29.45
CA PRO A 181 8.92 -3.32 -28.86
C PRO A 181 9.71 -4.52 -28.30
N ARG A 182 10.75 -4.98 -28.98
CA ARG A 182 11.58 -6.12 -28.56
C ARG A 182 12.31 -5.85 -27.24
N LEU A 183 12.81 -4.62 -27.05
CA LEU A 183 13.42 -4.26 -25.77
C LEU A 183 12.40 -4.26 -24.64
N ILE A 184 11.19 -3.72 -24.88
CA ILE A 184 10.10 -3.73 -23.90
C ILE A 184 9.73 -5.16 -23.52
N GLU A 185 9.53 -6.06 -24.49
CA GLU A 185 9.22 -7.46 -24.25
C GLU A 185 10.30 -8.14 -23.37
N ARG A 186 11.58 -7.88 -23.62
CA ARG A 186 12.68 -8.42 -22.82
C ARG A 186 12.68 -7.86 -21.39
N VAL A 187 12.45 -6.56 -21.22
CA VAL A 187 12.35 -5.95 -19.89
C VAL A 187 11.14 -6.49 -19.16
N MET A 188 9.98 -6.61 -19.81
CA MET A 188 8.78 -7.24 -19.25
C MET A 188 9.06 -8.69 -18.79
N ALA A 189 9.70 -9.49 -19.63
CA ALA A 189 10.07 -10.87 -19.30
C ALA A 189 11.00 -10.96 -18.09
N LEU A 190 11.96 -10.03 -17.97
CA LEU A 190 12.86 -9.93 -16.82
C LEU A 190 12.12 -9.55 -15.52
N GLN A 191 11.14 -8.65 -15.61
CA GLN A 191 10.39 -8.19 -14.44
C GLN A 191 9.23 -9.13 -14.03
N ALA A 192 8.75 -9.96 -14.94
CA ALA A 192 7.60 -10.85 -14.68
C ALA A 192 7.75 -11.76 -13.44
N PRO A 193 8.93 -12.38 -13.14
CA PRO A 193 9.10 -13.16 -11.93
C PRO A 193 8.95 -12.36 -10.63
N MET A 194 9.41 -11.12 -10.61
CA MET A 194 9.22 -10.21 -9.47
C MET A 194 7.74 -9.90 -9.26
N PHE A 195 7.03 -9.62 -10.35
CA PHE A 195 5.60 -9.33 -10.28
C PHE A 195 4.74 -10.56 -9.96
N SER A 196 5.15 -11.79 -10.34
CA SER A 196 4.42 -12.99 -9.97
C SER A 196 4.28 -13.18 -8.45
N ARG A 197 5.23 -12.66 -7.68
CA ARG A 197 5.19 -12.66 -6.21
C ARG A 197 4.29 -11.56 -5.63
N ARG A 198 4.17 -10.43 -6.32
CA ARG A 198 3.33 -9.29 -5.93
C ARG A 198 1.88 -9.41 -6.39
N PHE A 199 1.65 -10.19 -7.45
CA PHE A 199 0.32 -10.45 -7.99
C PHE A 199 -0.28 -11.69 -7.33
N THR A 200 -0.99 -11.48 -6.22
CA THR A 200 -1.55 -12.55 -5.39
C THR A 200 -3.02 -12.83 -5.66
N LEU A 201 -3.68 -12.00 -6.47
CA LEU A 201 -5.08 -12.17 -6.81
C LEU A 201 -5.26 -13.11 -8.03
N PRO A 202 -6.39 -13.80 -8.18
CA PRO A 202 -6.65 -14.62 -9.35
C PRO A 202 -6.68 -13.81 -10.66
N GLU A 203 -5.97 -14.26 -11.68
CA GLU A 203 -5.96 -13.61 -13.00
C GLU A 203 -7.33 -13.58 -13.68
N SER A 204 -8.18 -14.54 -13.30
CA SER A 204 -9.56 -14.68 -13.78
C SER A 204 -10.50 -13.58 -13.32
N TRP A 205 -10.10 -12.80 -12.33
CA TRP A 205 -10.93 -11.68 -11.86
C TRP A 205 -11.22 -10.70 -12.99
N ALA A 206 -12.50 -10.53 -13.27
CA ALA A 206 -12.98 -9.64 -14.32
C ALA A 206 -13.83 -8.53 -13.70
N PHE A 207 -13.51 -7.30 -14.09
CA PHE A 207 -14.25 -6.08 -13.77
C PHE A 207 -15.12 -5.68 -14.96
N THR A 208 -15.84 -4.58 -14.87
CA THR A 208 -16.78 -4.19 -15.94
C THR A 208 -16.08 -3.96 -17.28
N ARG A 209 -14.83 -3.48 -17.29
CA ARG A 209 -14.16 -2.98 -18.51
C ARG A 209 -12.91 -3.75 -18.91
N TYR A 210 -12.33 -4.53 -18.00
CA TYR A 210 -11.11 -5.33 -18.21
C TYR A 210 -10.98 -6.39 -17.13
N SER A 211 -10.15 -7.40 -17.39
CA SER A 211 -9.75 -8.41 -16.41
C SER A 211 -8.46 -8.00 -15.67
N LEU A 212 -8.19 -8.67 -14.54
CA LEU A 212 -6.95 -8.47 -13.80
C LEU A 212 -5.71 -8.88 -14.62
N ARG A 213 -5.84 -9.93 -15.45
CA ARG A 213 -4.79 -10.33 -16.41
C ARG A 213 -4.43 -9.19 -17.38
N GLU A 214 -5.43 -8.54 -17.95
CA GLU A 214 -5.21 -7.41 -18.88
C GLU A 214 -4.60 -6.21 -18.16
N PHE A 215 -5.07 -5.90 -16.94
CA PHE A 215 -4.48 -4.87 -16.11
C PHE A 215 -3.00 -5.14 -15.82
N ARG A 216 -2.66 -6.37 -15.38
CA ARG A 216 -1.27 -6.78 -15.09
C ARG A 216 -0.34 -6.59 -16.28
N LEU A 217 -0.80 -6.96 -17.46
CA LEU A 217 0.00 -6.85 -18.67
C LEU A 217 0.28 -5.37 -19.03
N ILE A 218 -0.73 -4.51 -18.91
CA ILE A 218 -0.57 -3.06 -19.12
C ILE A 218 0.35 -2.46 -18.05
N TYR A 219 0.15 -2.84 -16.78
CA TYR A 219 0.98 -2.36 -15.68
C TYR A 219 2.45 -2.77 -15.85
N LEU A 220 2.71 -4.02 -16.22
CA LEU A 220 4.06 -4.52 -16.49
C LEU A 220 4.76 -3.76 -17.62
N ALA A 221 4.02 -3.42 -18.69
CA ALA A 221 4.55 -2.60 -19.78
C ALA A 221 4.89 -1.17 -19.31
N LEU A 222 4.04 -0.55 -18.49
CA LEU A 222 4.28 0.78 -17.90
C LEU A 222 5.45 0.77 -16.92
N PHE A 223 5.53 -0.23 -16.08
CA PHE A 223 6.66 -0.44 -15.18
C PHE A 223 7.97 -0.60 -15.95
N SER A 224 7.96 -1.38 -17.02
CA SER A 224 9.13 -1.57 -17.89
C SER A 224 9.59 -0.27 -18.55
N LEU A 225 8.63 0.58 -18.98
CA LEU A 225 8.93 1.93 -19.46
C LEU A 225 9.56 2.79 -18.36
N ALA A 226 9.08 2.70 -17.13
CA ALA A 226 9.64 3.41 -15.99
C ALA A 226 11.07 2.97 -15.66
N VAL A 227 11.34 1.66 -15.69
CA VAL A 227 12.69 1.10 -15.52
C VAL A 227 13.65 1.63 -16.59
N ILE A 228 13.25 1.59 -17.87
CA ILE A 228 14.05 2.10 -18.98
C ILE A 228 14.32 3.60 -18.82
N GLN A 229 13.31 4.38 -18.48
CA GLN A 229 13.45 5.83 -18.27
C GLN A 229 14.41 6.14 -17.12
N ARG A 230 14.30 5.42 -16.00
CA ARG A 230 15.19 5.57 -14.85
C ARG A 230 16.65 5.25 -15.24
N ARG A 231 16.86 4.15 -15.95
CA ARG A 231 18.21 3.77 -16.44
C ARG A 231 18.77 4.83 -17.38
N ALA A 232 17.98 5.26 -18.36
CA ALA A 232 18.38 6.30 -19.32
C ALA A 232 18.78 7.60 -18.63
N ARG A 233 18.07 7.98 -17.56
CA ARG A 233 18.37 9.17 -16.78
C ARG A 233 19.68 9.03 -16.00
N ILE A 234 19.93 7.88 -15.37
CA ILE A 234 21.20 7.60 -14.67
C ILE A 234 22.35 7.70 -15.68
N PHE A 235 22.21 7.09 -16.86
CA PHE A 235 23.20 7.15 -17.92
C PHE A 235 23.43 8.60 -18.38
N ALA A 236 22.38 9.37 -18.64
CA ALA A 236 22.47 10.76 -19.05
C ALA A 236 23.18 11.64 -18.00
N ALA A 237 22.87 11.43 -16.72
CA ALA A 237 23.53 12.14 -15.61
C ALA A 237 25.04 11.82 -15.55
N ALA A 238 25.43 10.57 -15.77
CA ALA A 238 26.83 10.15 -15.83
C ALA A 238 27.60 10.72 -17.05
N HIS A 239 26.87 11.14 -18.10
CA HIS A 239 27.44 11.66 -19.35
C HIS A 239 27.25 13.17 -19.55
N GLY A 240 27.13 13.93 -18.46
CA GLY A 240 27.18 15.39 -18.48
C GLY A 240 25.85 16.10 -18.54
N CYS A 241 24.70 15.40 -18.61
CA CYS A 241 23.43 16.02 -18.27
C CYS A 241 23.42 16.36 -16.77
N ARG A 242 22.94 17.54 -16.40
CA ARG A 242 22.81 17.91 -14.97
C ARG A 242 22.05 16.85 -14.19
N GLY A 243 22.46 16.55 -12.96
CA GLY A 243 21.85 15.51 -12.14
C GLY A 243 20.40 15.78 -11.72
N LEU A 244 20.03 17.03 -11.44
CA LEU A 244 18.74 17.42 -10.82
C LEU A 244 18.07 18.56 -11.59
N GLY A 245 16.74 18.66 -11.51
CA GLY A 245 15.95 19.76 -12.08
C GLY A 245 15.62 19.60 -13.57
N PHE A 246 15.68 18.39 -14.11
CA PHE A 246 15.39 18.16 -15.52
C PHE A 246 13.92 18.04 -15.83
N VAL A 247 13.51 18.73 -16.88
CA VAL A 247 12.16 18.54 -17.46
C VAL A 247 11.93 17.13 -17.99
N ASP A 248 12.98 16.44 -18.46
CA ASP A 248 12.91 15.06 -18.97
C ASP A 248 12.94 13.99 -17.87
N ALA A 249 13.03 14.39 -16.59
CA ALA A 249 12.86 13.49 -15.46
C ALA A 249 11.49 12.79 -15.51
N VAL A 250 10.48 13.52 -15.88
CA VAL A 250 9.11 13.02 -16.09
C VAL A 250 8.87 12.83 -17.59
N VAL A 251 8.36 11.66 -17.97
CA VAL A 251 7.98 11.41 -19.38
C VAL A 251 6.66 12.09 -19.68
N VAL A 252 6.71 13.13 -20.48
CA VAL A 252 5.49 13.80 -20.98
C VAL A 252 5.13 13.25 -22.35
N THR A 253 3.94 12.69 -22.48
CA THR A 253 3.48 12.03 -23.70
C THR A 253 2.03 12.35 -24.02
N ALA A 254 1.69 12.42 -25.32
CA ALA A 254 0.29 12.51 -25.72
C ALA A 254 -0.46 11.23 -25.32
N LYS A 255 -1.71 11.39 -24.88
CA LYS A 255 -2.57 10.26 -24.48
C LYS A 255 -2.72 9.22 -25.59
N ALA A 256 -2.97 9.69 -26.82
CA ALA A 256 -3.11 8.83 -27.99
C ALA A 256 -1.84 8.02 -28.30
N ASP A 257 -0.67 8.66 -28.16
CA ASP A 257 0.63 8.00 -28.38
C ASP A 257 0.91 6.93 -27.34
N LEU A 258 0.57 7.19 -26.07
CA LEU A 258 0.73 6.20 -25.00
C LEU A 258 -0.19 4.99 -25.23
N VAL A 259 -1.47 5.23 -25.57
CA VAL A 259 -2.41 4.17 -25.92
C VAL A 259 -1.87 3.32 -27.08
N SER A 260 -1.43 3.96 -28.17
CA SER A 260 -0.88 3.27 -29.34
C SER A 260 0.34 2.42 -28.99
N ARG A 261 1.26 2.96 -28.20
CA ARG A 261 2.46 2.21 -27.74
C ARG A 261 2.08 1.01 -26.87
N LEU A 262 1.22 1.20 -25.87
CA LEU A 262 0.81 0.11 -24.98
C LEU A 262 0.03 -0.98 -25.72
N THR A 263 -0.87 -0.60 -26.66
CA THR A 263 -1.55 -1.56 -27.54
C THR A 263 -0.54 -2.43 -28.28
N ARG A 264 0.54 -1.83 -28.82
CA ARG A 264 1.60 -2.56 -29.53
C ARG A 264 2.41 -3.46 -28.60
N TYR A 265 2.75 -3.00 -27.39
CA TYR A 265 3.57 -3.75 -26.44
C TYR A 265 2.82 -4.92 -25.80
N THR A 266 1.53 -4.75 -25.56
CA THR A 266 0.71 -5.75 -24.86
C THR A 266 -0.09 -6.65 -25.80
N GLY A 267 -0.31 -6.25 -27.05
CA GLY A 267 -1.20 -6.93 -27.98
C GLY A 267 -2.69 -6.81 -27.62
N LEU A 268 -3.03 -6.04 -26.59
CA LEU A 268 -4.41 -5.89 -26.13
C LEU A 268 -5.21 -4.94 -27.03
N PRO A 269 -6.55 -5.10 -27.10
CA PRO A 269 -7.42 -4.16 -27.79
C PRO A 269 -7.28 -2.73 -27.27
N GLN A 270 -7.28 -1.75 -28.16
CA GLN A 270 -7.15 -0.34 -27.81
C GLN A 270 -8.17 0.13 -26.75
N GLY A 271 -9.42 -0.37 -26.82
CA GLY A 271 -10.47 -0.04 -25.85
C GLY A 271 -10.15 -0.50 -24.43
N VAL A 272 -9.52 -1.66 -24.27
CA VAL A 272 -9.05 -2.18 -22.97
C VAL A 272 -7.94 -1.29 -22.41
N VAL A 273 -6.94 -0.96 -23.24
CA VAL A 273 -5.85 -0.05 -22.85
C VAL A 273 -6.40 1.29 -22.41
N GLN A 274 -7.32 1.89 -23.19
CA GLN A 274 -7.97 3.16 -22.85
C GLN A 274 -8.75 3.07 -21.54
N ALA A 275 -9.44 1.96 -21.27
CA ALA A 275 -10.21 1.77 -20.04
C ALA A 275 -9.30 1.74 -18.81
N VAL A 276 -8.21 0.99 -18.84
CA VAL A 276 -7.21 0.92 -17.75
C VAL A 276 -6.56 2.29 -17.54
N LEU A 277 -6.09 2.95 -18.62
CA LEU A 277 -5.48 4.28 -18.50
C LEU A 277 -6.46 5.32 -17.95
N SER A 278 -7.73 5.24 -18.35
CA SER A 278 -8.79 6.11 -17.81
C SER A 278 -8.96 5.94 -16.31
N ASP A 279 -9.00 4.71 -15.79
CA ASP A 279 -9.14 4.47 -14.36
C ASP A 279 -7.90 4.93 -13.58
N LEU A 280 -6.71 4.75 -14.13
CA LEU A 280 -5.46 5.19 -13.52
C LEU A 280 -5.16 6.69 -13.72
N THR A 281 -6.04 7.46 -14.38
CA THR A 281 -5.88 8.91 -14.55
C THR A 281 -6.40 9.66 -13.34
N TYR A 282 -5.57 10.50 -12.75
CA TYR A 282 -5.88 11.32 -11.57
C TYR A 282 -7.17 12.11 -11.74
N GLY A 283 -8.10 11.93 -10.81
CA GLY A 283 -9.41 12.57 -10.81
C GLY A 283 -10.45 11.92 -11.72
N SER A 284 -10.09 10.87 -12.49
CA SER A 284 -11.07 10.13 -13.28
C SER A 284 -11.92 9.24 -12.37
N ARG A 285 -13.25 9.35 -12.47
CA ARG A 285 -14.22 8.53 -11.71
C ARG A 285 -14.08 8.59 -10.18
N GLN A 286 -13.26 9.51 -9.63
CA GLN A 286 -13.03 9.65 -8.20
C GLN A 286 -13.37 11.08 -7.73
N ARG A 287 -14.03 11.19 -6.56
CA ARG A 287 -14.27 12.47 -5.89
C ARG A 287 -13.05 12.97 -5.11
N THR A 288 -12.32 12.03 -4.51
CA THR A 288 -11.09 12.29 -3.76
C THR A 288 -9.96 11.50 -4.41
N PRO A 289 -9.36 12.06 -5.48
CA PRO A 289 -8.30 11.37 -6.20
C PRO A 289 -7.02 11.29 -5.38
N ASP A 290 -6.28 10.19 -5.59
CA ASP A 290 -5.00 9.93 -4.96
C ASP A 290 -3.97 9.54 -6.03
N PRO A 291 -2.81 10.22 -6.12
CA PRO A 291 -1.81 9.90 -7.12
C PRO A 291 -1.17 8.51 -6.93
N ALA A 292 -1.19 7.94 -5.73
CA ALA A 292 -0.75 6.56 -5.50
C ALA A 292 -1.68 5.55 -6.17
N LEU A 293 -3.00 5.84 -6.20
CA LEU A 293 -3.99 4.99 -6.87
C LEU A 293 -4.14 5.33 -8.35
N GLN A 294 -3.92 6.59 -8.71
CA GLN A 294 -4.14 7.15 -10.04
C GLN A 294 -2.88 7.88 -10.53
N PRO A 295 -1.82 7.14 -10.92
CA PRO A 295 -0.49 7.70 -11.16
C PRO A 295 -0.34 8.47 -12.47
N PHE A 296 -1.36 8.49 -13.35
CA PHE A 296 -1.35 9.34 -14.54
C PHE A 296 -1.83 10.75 -14.21
N ILE A 297 -0.90 11.67 -14.11
CA ILE A 297 -1.20 13.09 -13.88
C ILE A 297 -1.33 13.80 -15.23
N THR A 298 -2.45 14.49 -15.45
CA THR A 298 -2.69 15.26 -16.69
C THR A 298 -2.08 16.65 -16.55
N LEU A 299 -1.06 16.96 -17.37
CA LEU A 299 -0.41 18.28 -17.41
C LEU A 299 -1.12 19.27 -18.34
N ALA A 300 -1.69 18.77 -19.44
CA ALA A 300 -2.55 19.50 -20.37
C ALA A 300 -3.65 18.57 -20.89
N GLU A 301 -4.60 19.11 -21.64
CA GLU A 301 -5.81 18.37 -22.07
C GLU A 301 -5.51 16.98 -22.67
N ASP A 302 -4.46 16.89 -23.50
CA ASP A 302 -4.10 15.67 -24.22
C ASP A 302 -2.77 15.04 -23.76
N SER A 303 -2.21 15.45 -22.62
CA SER A 303 -0.90 15.00 -22.19
C SER A 303 -0.93 14.35 -20.82
N TYR A 304 -0.25 13.20 -20.72
CA TYR A 304 0.06 12.55 -19.45
C TYR A 304 1.49 12.83 -19.02
N ALA A 305 1.68 13.01 -17.73
CA ALA A 305 2.95 12.79 -17.05
C ALA A 305 3.04 11.34 -16.61
N VAL A 306 4.02 10.62 -17.12
CA VAL A 306 4.41 9.30 -16.62
C VAL A 306 5.61 9.52 -15.71
N VAL A 307 5.40 9.29 -14.43
CA VAL A 307 6.36 9.55 -13.35
C VAL A 307 6.96 8.22 -12.91
N PRO A 308 8.18 7.84 -13.32
CA PRO A 308 8.78 6.56 -12.96
C PRO A 308 8.69 6.23 -11.47
N PHE A 309 8.89 7.20 -10.59
CA PHE A 309 8.75 7.06 -9.15
C PHE A 309 7.43 6.40 -8.74
N LEU A 310 6.30 6.88 -9.25
CA LEU A 310 4.99 6.35 -8.91
C LEU A 310 4.79 4.90 -9.38
N TRP A 311 5.37 4.52 -10.52
CA TRP A 311 5.25 3.17 -11.06
C TRP A 311 6.17 2.18 -10.37
N LEU A 312 7.38 2.59 -10.03
CA LEU A 312 8.39 1.73 -9.40
C LEU A 312 8.08 1.40 -7.94
N HIS A 313 7.42 2.31 -7.21
CA HIS A 313 7.10 2.16 -5.78
C HIS A 313 5.61 1.90 -5.50
N SER A 314 4.82 1.64 -6.53
CA SER A 314 3.39 1.33 -6.37
C SER A 314 3.16 -0.15 -6.05
N SER A 315 2.11 -0.43 -5.27
CA SER A 315 1.54 -1.76 -5.10
C SER A 315 0.33 -1.93 -6.03
N PRO A 316 0.51 -2.49 -7.26
CA PRO A 316 -0.47 -2.33 -8.34
C PRO A 316 -1.82 -2.99 -8.04
N GLU A 317 -1.85 -4.22 -7.53
CA GLU A 317 -3.12 -4.90 -7.21
C GLU A 317 -3.83 -4.28 -6.02
N ARG A 318 -3.09 -3.96 -4.98
CA ARG A 318 -3.62 -3.24 -3.82
C ARG A 318 -4.27 -1.92 -4.25
N ASN A 319 -3.56 -1.14 -5.04
CA ASN A 319 -4.02 0.16 -5.49
C ASN A 319 -5.22 0.05 -6.44
N LEU A 320 -5.21 -0.93 -7.35
CA LEU A 320 -6.37 -1.21 -8.21
C LEU A 320 -7.60 -1.59 -7.38
N CYS A 321 -7.45 -2.51 -6.42
CA CYS A 321 -8.54 -2.93 -5.55
C CYS A 321 -9.11 -1.76 -4.73
N ALA A 322 -8.24 -0.93 -4.15
CA ALA A 322 -8.65 0.27 -3.42
C ALA A 322 -9.38 1.26 -4.34
N LEU A 323 -8.89 1.46 -5.56
CA LEU A 323 -9.52 2.33 -6.57
C LEU A 323 -10.90 1.81 -6.96
N LEU A 324 -11.01 0.53 -7.34
CA LEU A 324 -12.26 -0.06 -7.82
C LEU A 324 -13.32 -0.15 -6.73
N ASN A 325 -12.93 -0.41 -5.48
CA ASN A 325 -13.85 -0.39 -4.34
C ASN A 325 -14.48 1.00 -4.10
N ARG A 326 -13.84 2.07 -4.57
CA ARG A 326 -14.37 3.45 -4.51
C ARG A 326 -15.33 3.78 -5.66
N ILE A 327 -15.44 2.92 -6.69
CA ILE A 327 -16.30 3.11 -7.85
C ILE A 327 -17.58 2.26 -7.67
N PRO A 328 -18.78 2.86 -7.53
CA PRO A 328 -20.00 2.12 -7.16
C PRO A 328 -20.30 0.91 -8.06
N THR A 329 -20.11 1.03 -9.38
CA THR A 329 -20.35 -0.05 -10.35
C THR A 329 -19.37 -1.22 -10.23
N GLU A 330 -18.14 -0.95 -9.83
CA GLU A 330 -17.09 -1.96 -9.64
C GLU A 330 -17.12 -2.58 -8.23
N ARG A 331 -17.60 -1.81 -7.24
CA ARG A 331 -17.63 -2.24 -5.84
C ARG A 331 -18.41 -3.55 -5.63
N ALA A 332 -19.57 -3.67 -6.27
CA ALA A 332 -20.39 -4.88 -6.16
C ALA A 332 -19.66 -6.12 -6.74
N ILE A 333 -18.92 -5.94 -7.83
CA ILE A 333 -18.08 -6.99 -8.42
C ILE A 333 -16.93 -7.32 -7.46
N TYR A 334 -16.23 -6.31 -6.97
CA TYR A 334 -15.10 -6.47 -6.05
C TYR A 334 -15.51 -7.24 -4.77
N LEU A 335 -16.63 -6.88 -4.14
CA LEU A 335 -17.11 -7.58 -2.93
C LEU A 335 -17.37 -9.06 -3.18
N ARG A 336 -17.98 -9.41 -4.32
CA ARG A 336 -18.18 -10.82 -4.70
C ARG A 336 -16.86 -11.56 -4.92
N LEU A 337 -15.87 -10.91 -5.52
CA LEU A 337 -14.56 -11.49 -5.76
C LEU A 337 -13.75 -11.66 -4.46
N THR A 338 -14.02 -10.86 -3.42
CA THR A 338 -13.36 -11.03 -2.11
C THR A 338 -13.80 -12.29 -1.39
N GLU A 339 -15.02 -12.78 -1.59
CA GLU A 339 -15.49 -14.06 -1.05
C GLU A 339 -14.64 -15.25 -1.54
N GLU A 340 -14.23 -15.22 -2.82
CA GLU A 340 -13.31 -16.22 -3.38
C GLU A 340 -11.96 -16.22 -2.64
N LYS A 341 -11.47 -15.06 -2.24
CA LYS A 341 -10.19 -14.94 -1.50
C LYS A 341 -10.26 -15.50 -0.10
N GLU A 342 -11.37 -15.32 0.58
CA GLU A 342 -11.58 -15.94 1.90
C GLU A 342 -11.63 -17.47 1.78
N GLN A 343 -12.23 -17.99 0.71
CA GLN A 343 -12.22 -19.42 0.44
C GLN A 343 -10.79 -19.95 0.15
N LEU A 344 -9.98 -19.23 -0.63
CA LEU A 344 -8.59 -19.60 -0.88
C LEU A 344 -7.75 -19.58 0.40
N MET A 345 -7.92 -18.55 1.22
CA MET A 345 -7.25 -18.42 2.52
C MET A 345 -7.66 -19.57 3.47
N ARG A 346 -8.94 -19.93 3.49
CA ARG A 346 -9.42 -21.09 4.23
C ARG A 346 -8.75 -22.38 3.77
N ALA A 347 -8.71 -22.61 2.46
CA ALA A 347 -8.10 -23.83 1.90
C ALA A 347 -6.60 -23.94 2.25
N GLU A 348 -5.87 -22.81 2.26
CA GLU A 348 -4.45 -22.75 2.62
C GLU A 348 -4.24 -23.15 4.11
N ILE A 349 -5.02 -22.58 5.03
CA ILE A 349 -4.94 -22.90 6.46
C ILE A 349 -5.38 -24.34 6.73
N GLU A 350 -6.45 -24.79 6.06
CA GLU A 350 -6.97 -26.15 6.18
C GLU A 350 -5.93 -27.17 5.72
N ALA A 351 -5.24 -26.92 4.59
CA ALA A 351 -4.17 -27.77 4.11
C ALA A 351 -3.01 -27.87 5.12
N ALA A 352 -2.59 -26.72 5.71
CA ALA A 352 -1.55 -26.71 6.73
C ALA A 352 -1.97 -27.49 7.98
N ALA A 353 -3.21 -27.34 8.45
CA ALA A 353 -3.73 -28.08 9.60
C ALA A 353 -3.80 -29.59 9.33
N LYS A 354 -4.29 -30.01 8.16
CA LYS A 354 -4.36 -31.42 7.75
C LYS A 354 -2.98 -32.06 7.62
N ALA A 355 -2.00 -31.32 7.11
CA ALA A 355 -0.61 -31.79 7.04
C ALA A 355 -0.01 -32.11 8.42
N ARG A 356 -0.58 -31.49 9.48
CA ARG A 356 -0.24 -31.76 10.88
C ARG A 356 -1.06 -32.89 11.53
N GLY A 357 -1.99 -33.48 10.80
CA GLY A 357 -2.88 -34.52 11.31
C GLY A 357 -4.08 -33.99 12.10
N PHE A 358 -4.32 -32.68 12.12
CA PHE A 358 -5.51 -32.10 12.74
C PHE A 358 -6.75 -32.35 11.86
N ARG A 359 -7.90 -32.56 12.50
CA ARG A 359 -9.19 -32.56 11.79
C ARG A 359 -9.64 -31.12 11.55
N THR A 360 -10.41 -30.93 10.51
CA THR A 360 -11.00 -29.62 10.18
C THR A 360 -12.50 -29.74 9.97
N ALA A 361 -13.25 -28.69 10.29
CA ALA A 361 -14.67 -28.54 10.01
C ALA A 361 -14.97 -27.09 9.60
N SER A 362 -16.00 -26.89 8.78
CA SER A 362 -16.48 -25.57 8.35
C SER A 362 -17.94 -25.63 7.93
N GLY A 363 -18.62 -24.49 7.88
CA GLY A 363 -20.01 -24.39 7.47
C GLY A 363 -20.98 -24.20 8.65
N ASN A 364 -22.27 -24.45 8.40
CA ASN A 364 -23.33 -24.24 9.39
C ASN A 364 -23.23 -25.20 10.58
N ILE A 365 -23.43 -24.66 11.78
CA ILE A 365 -23.62 -25.49 12.97
C ILE A 365 -25.05 -26.04 12.94
N PRO A 366 -25.23 -27.38 12.95
CA PRO A 366 -26.54 -27.99 12.84
C PRO A 366 -27.54 -27.47 13.89
N GLY A 367 -28.72 -27.02 13.45
CA GLY A 367 -29.76 -26.47 14.32
C GLY A 367 -29.52 -25.04 14.79
N ARG A 368 -28.48 -24.35 14.32
CA ARG A 368 -28.11 -23.00 14.76
C ARG A 368 -27.85 -22.06 13.58
N ASP A 369 -28.78 -21.96 12.65
CA ASP A 369 -28.72 -21.05 11.49
C ASP A 369 -28.67 -19.56 11.91
N ASP A 370 -29.08 -19.24 13.14
CA ASP A 370 -29.11 -17.90 13.74
C ASP A 370 -27.68 -17.31 13.98
N ILE A 371 -26.67 -18.14 14.09
CA ILE A 371 -25.29 -17.71 14.42
C ILE A 371 -24.35 -17.64 13.23
N GLY A 372 -24.82 -18.07 12.05
CA GLY A 372 -24.05 -18.09 10.79
C GLY A 372 -22.99 -19.19 10.74
N ASP A 373 -22.33 -19.27 9.58
CA ASP A 373 -21.33 -20.30 9.28
C ASP A 373 -20.06 -20.15 10.09
N VAL A 374 -19.42 -21.28 10.40
CA VAL A 374 -18.05 -21.36 10.89
C VAL A 374 -17.12 -21.34 9.70
N ASP A 375 -16.22 -20.37 9.61
CA ASP A 375 -15.26 -20.28 8.49
C ASP A 375 -14.32 -21.48 8.53
N LEU A 376 -13.72 -21.78 9.69
CA LEU A 376 -12.86 -22.92 9.90
C LEU A 376 -12.77 -23.29 11.39
N ALA A 377 -12.84 -24.58 11.70
CA ALA A 377 -12.48 -25.16 12.99
C ALA A 377 -11.31 -26.12 12.81
N ILE A 378 -10.27 -26.00 13.59
CA ILE A 378 -9.13 -26.92 13.66
C ILE A 378 -9.26 -27.72 14.96
N ILE A 379 -9.22 -29.06 14.86
CA ILE A 379 -9.53 -29.94 15.96
C ILE A 379 -8.38 -30.93 16.18
N SER A 380 -7.88 -30.95 17.42
CA SER A 380 -6.91 -31.92 17.92
C SER A 380 -7.58 -32.88 18.88
N ASP A 381 -7.73 -34.13 18.46
CA ASP A 381 -8.26 -35.20 19.36
C ASP A 381 -7.27 -35.52 20.48
N ALA A 382 -5.96 -35.36 20.23
CA ALA A 382 -4.93 -35.58 21.25
C ALA A 382 -4.95 -34.52 22.36
N ASP A 383 -5.15 -33.25 21.99
CA ASP A 383 -5.20 -32.13 22.94
C ASP A 383 -6.61 -31.91 23.50
N GLN A 384 -7.62 -32.63 23.00
CA GLN A 384 -9.03 -32.42 23.32
C GLN A 384 -9.46 -30.96 23.15
N LEU A 385 -8.99 -30.32 22.09
CA LEU A 385 -9.12 -28.90 21.80
C LEU A 385 -9.66 -28.66 20.38
N CYS A 386 -10.59 -27.73 20.28
CA CYS A 386 -10.98 -27.09 19.03
C CYS A 386 -10.56 -25.61 19.04
N LEU A 387 -9.92 -25.17 17.98
CA LEU A 387 -9.64 -23.77 17.69
C LEU A 387 -10.58 -23.28 16.58
N LEU A 388 -11.56 -22.46 16.97
CA LEU A 388 -12.53 -21.87 16.06
C LEU A 388 -11.94 -20.61 15.44
N LEU A 389 -11.91 -20.53 14.11
CA LEU A 389 -11.33 -19.44 13.36
C LEU A 389 -12.37 -18.68 12.58
N GLU A 390 -12.34 -17.36 12.70
CA GLU A 390 -12.97 -16.42 11.77
C GLU A 390 -11.91 -15.91 10.81
N LEU A 391 -12.20 -15.91 9.53
CA LEU A 391 -11.26 -15.50 8.49
C LEU A 391 -11.63 -14.12 7.95
N LYS A 392 -10.64 -13.25 7.82
CA LYS A 392 -10.83 -11.91 7.26
C LYS A 392 -9.76 -11.64 6.22
N TRP A 393 -10.22 -11.53 4.98
CA TRP A 393 -9.35 -11.12 3.89
C TRP A 393 -9.66 -9.69 3.47
N PHE A 394 -8.66 -8.84 3.47
CA PHE A 394 -8.76 -7.48 2.94
C PHE A 394 -7.41 -6.99 2.42
N VAL A 395 -7.47 -5.96 1.58
CA VAL A 395 -6.30 -5.25 1.08
C VAL A 395 -5.65 -4.50 2.25
N PRO A 396 -4.30 -4.49 2.37
CA PRO A 396 -3.61 -3.73 3.41
C PRO A 396 -4.08 -2.27 3.43
N PRO A 397 -4.48 -1.72 4.58
CA PRO A 397 -4.86 -0.32 4.65
C PRO A 397 -3.63 0.57 4.49
N ALA A 398 -3.77 1.67 3.72
CA ALA A 398 -2.72 2.67 3.54
C ALA A 398 -3.14 4.06 4.03
N GLU A 399 -4.43 4.29 4.25
CA GLU A 399 -4.97 5.54 4.76
C GLU A 399 -5.73 5.33 6.07
N ILE A 400 -5.76 6.35 6.93
CA ILE A 400 -6.44 6.31 8.24
C ILE A 400 -7.92 5.88 8.09
N ARG A 401 -8.58 6.32 7.03
CA ARG A 401 -9.95 5.88 6.74
C ARG A 401 -10.04 4.38 6.51
N GLU A 402 -9.13 3.82 5.72
CA GLU A 402 -9.08 2.38 5.45
C GLU A 402 -8.74 1.60 6.73
N VAL A 403 -7.81 2.11 7.55
CA VAL A 403 -7.51 1.55 8.89
C VAL A 403 -8.77 1.46 9.74
N HIS A 404 -9.55 2.54 9.80
CA HIS A 404 -10.80 2.57 10.58
C HIS A 404 -11.84 1.55 10.05
N GLU A 405 -12.03 1.48 8.72
CA GLU A 405 -12.92 0.50 8.08
C GLU A 405 -12.49 -0.94 8.40
N ARG A 406 -11.18 -1.26 8.31
CA ARG A 406 -10.66 -2.60 8.64
C ARG A 406 -10.76 -2.93 10.12
N ARG A 407 -10.57 -1.95 10.99
CA ARG A 407 -10.80 -2.09 12.43
C ARG A 407 -12.22 -2.56 12.72
N GLN A 408 -13.23 -1.94 12.13
CA GLN A 408 -14.63 -2.34 12.30
C GLN A 408 -14.88 -3.77 11.79
N GLU A 409 -14.28 -4.18 10.68
CA GLU A 409 -14.39 -5.53 10.16
C GLU A 409 -13.76 -6.57 11.11
N LEU A 410 -12.60 -6.28 11.70
CA LEU A 410 -11.98 -7.16 12.69
C LEU A 410 -12.80 -7.25 13.99
N GLN A 411 -13.31 -6.13 14.50
CA GLN A 411 -14.19 -6.11 15.67
C GLN A 411 -15.47 -6.94 15.44
N LYS A 412 -16.03 -6.85 14.24
CA LYS A 412 -17.16 -7.69 13.83
C LYS A 412 -16.75 -9.16 13.81
N GLY A 413 -15.57 -9.50 13.28
CA GLY A 413 -15.04 -10.87 13.28
C GLY A 413 -14.88 -11.43 14.69
N ILE A 414 -14.31 -10.65 15.62
CA ILE A 414 -14.20 -11.04 17.04
C ILE A 414 -15.58 -11.31 17.63
N SER A 415 -16.56 -10.44 17.39
CA SER A 415 -17.92 -10.62 17.87
C SER A 415 -18.60 -11.87 17.27
N GLN A 416 -18.27 -12.23 16.04
CA GLN A 416 -18.75 -13.47 15.40
C GLN A 416 -18.16 -14.70 16.09
N VAL A 417 -16.85 -14.71 16.36
CA VAL A 417 -16.20 -15.79 17.12
C VAL A 417 -16.83 -15.97 18.49
N GLU A 418 -17.01 -14.88 19.25
CA GLU A 418 -17.62 -14.93 20.60
C GLU A 418 -19.03 -15.50 20.59
N ARG A 419 -19.85 -15.07 19.65
CA ARG A 419 -21.23 -15.56 19.52
C ARG A 419 -21.26 -17.06 19.21
N ARG A 420 -20.41 -17.53 18.30
CA ARG A 420 -20.31 -18.96 17.95
C ARG A 420 -19.77 -19.80 19.10
N LEU A 421 -18.76 -19.28 19.84
CA LEU A 421 -18.23 -19.95 21.02
C LEU A 421 -19.30 -20.08 22.12
N ALA A 422 -20.08 -19.03 22.37
CA ALA A 422 -21.17 -19.07 23.34
C ALA A 422 -22.20 -20.15 22.94
N ALA A 423 -22.62 -20.14 21.68
CA ALA A 423 -23.60 -21.11 21.17
C ALA A 423 -23.12 -22.56 21.25
N LEU A 424 -21.84 -22.82 20.94
CA LEU A 424 -21.26 -24.16 21.02
C LEU A 424 -21.04 -24.64 22.46
N ARG A 425 -20.89 -23.73 23.44
CA ARG A 425 -20.78 -24.06 24.87
C ARG A 425 -22.13 -24.27 25.54
N GLU A 426 -23.21 -23.65 25.03
CA GLU A 426 -24.54 -23.76 25.56
C GLU A 426 -25.30 -24.99 25.03
N ASP A 427 -24.97 -25.48 23.84
CA ASP A 427 -25.67 -26.58 23.16
C ASP A 427 -24.73 -27.74 22.89
N ASP A 428 -24.67 -28.69 23.83
CA ASP A 428 -23.86 -29.90 23.74
C ASP A 428 -24.22 -30.76 22.51
N SER A 429 -25.48 -30.76 22.05
CA SER A 429 -25.93 -31.52 20.90
C SER A 429 -25.39 -30.94 19.61
N ALA A 430 -25.48 -29.61 19.44
CA ALA A 430 -24.90 -28.91 18.29
C ALA A 430 -23.36 -29.01 18.28
N CYS A 431 -22.75 -28.83 19.44
CA CYS A 431 -21.30 -29.00 19.64
C CYS A 431 -20.86 -30.40 19.26
N HIS A 432 -21.53 -31.44 19.77
CA HIS A 432 -21.22 -32.83 19.48
C HIS A 432 -21.37 -33.18 18.01
N SER A 433 -22.43 -32.71 17.36
CA SER A 433 -22.65 -32.99 15.93
C SER A 433 -21.62 -32.30 15.03
N PHE A 434 -21.18 -31.09 15.37
CA PHE A 434 -20.25 -30.29 14.58
C PHE A 434 -18.77 -30.64 14.88
N LEU A 435 -18.38 -30.76 16.16
CA LEU A 435 -17.01 -30.92 16.64
C LEU A 435 -16.66 -32.33 17.10
N LYS A 436 -17.62 -33.25 17.23
CA LYS A 436 -17.45 -34.62 17.78
C LYS A 436 -16.90 -34.64 19.21
N SER A 437 -17.52 -33.89 20.11
CA SER A 437 -17.24 -33.93 21.55
C SER A 437 -15.83 -33.48 21.96
N VAL A 438 -15.49 -32.26 21.64
CA VAL A 438 -14.24 -31.62 22.13
C VAL A 438 -14.57 -30.73 23.32
N PRO A 439 -14.03 -30.96 24.52
CA PRO A 439 -14.43 -30.24 25.74
C PRO A 439 -13.89 -28.81 25.83
N ARG A 440 -12.76 -28.53 25.17
CA ARG A 440 -12.17 -27.18 25.16
C ARG A 440 -12.32 -26.55 23.80
N ILE A 441 -12.99 -25.39 23.73
CA ILE A 441 -13.17 -24.63 22.51
C ILE A 441 -12.63 -23.23 22.73
N GLU A 442 -11.64 -22.84 21.92
CA GLU A 442 -11.04 -21.52 21.88
C GLU A 442 -11.27 -20.87 20.53
N GLY A 443 -11.02 -19.57 20.40
CA GLY A 443 -11.25 -18.89 19.16
C GLY A 443 -10.30 -17.76 18.87
N ALA A 444 -10.05 -17.53 17.57
CA ALA A 444 -9.21 -16.46 17.07
C ALA A 444 -9.74 -15.90 15.74
N VAL A 445 -9.29 -14.72 15.37
CA VAL A 445 -9.49 -14.15 14.03
C VAL A 445 -8.18 -14.27 13.26
N ILE A 446 -8.22 -14.87 12.10
CA ILE A 446 -7.08 -14.92 11.18
C ILE A 446 -7.30 -13.88 10.10
N SER A 447 -6.37 -12.94 10.01
CA SER A 447 -6.45 -11.85 9.04
C SER A 447 -5.38 -11.99 7.98
N LYS A 448 -5.70 -11.65 6.74
CA LYS A 448 -4.69 -11.42 5.71
C LYS A 448 -4.26 -9.96 5.76
N ASN A 449 -2.94 -9.72 5.83
CA ASN A 449 -2.26 -8.43 5.67
C ASN A 449 -2.29 -7.43 6.83
N TRP A 450 -3.23 -7.46 7.76
CA TRP A 450 -3.30 -6.49 8.86
C TRP A 450 -4.06 -7.04 10.06
N ILE A 451 -3.48 -6.94 11.26
CA ILE A 451 -4.05 -7.54 12.48
C ILE A 451 -4.84 -6.55 13.36
N GLY A 452 -5.00 -5.33 12.91
CA GLY A 452 -5.62 -4.29 13.73
C GLY A 452 -4.60 -3.45 14.49
N ASP A 453 -5.11 -2.69 15.42
CA ASP A 453 -4.38 -1.86 16.36
C ASP A 453 -4.76 -2.22 17.81
N SER A 454 -4.30 -1.44 18.78
CA SER A 454 -4.56 -1.69 20.20
C SER A 454 -6.06 -1.75 20.54
N SER A 455 -6.92 -1.03 19.84
CA SER A 455 -8.37 -1.04 20.09
C SER A 455 -9.01 -2.38 19.72
N VAL A 456 -8.49 -3.05 18.69
CA VAL A 456 -8.90 -4.40 18.29
C VAL A 456 -8.31 -5.44 19.22
N GLN A 457 -7.03 -5.33 19.51
CA GLN A 457 -6.27 -6.34 20.26
C GLN A 457 -6.57 -6.33 21.78
N GLN A 458 -7.18 -5.28 22.30
CA GLN A 458 -7.70 -5.26 23.69
C GLN A 458 -8.98 -6.08 23.87
N LEU A 459 -9.60 -6.51 22.76
CA LEU A 459 -10.79 -7.36 22.82
C LEU A 459 -10.41 -8.80 23.21
N SER A 460 -11.44 -9.58 23.52
CA SER A 460 -11.33 -10.92 24.11
C SER A 460 -10.58 -11.93 23.26
N ARG A 461 -10.55 -11.76 21.93
CA ARG A 461 -9.96 -12.74 21.02
C ARG A 461 -8.75 -12.17 20.27
N PRO A 462 -7.69 -12.98 20.09
CA PRO A 462 -6.51 -12.59 19.34
C PRO A 462 -6.83 -12.46 17.85
N VAL A 463 -6.10 -11.55 17.20
CA VAL A 463 -6.07 -11.42 15.73
C VAL A 463 -4.63 -11.61 15.27
N ILE A 464 -4.40 -12.53 14.34
CA ILE A 464 -3.06 -12.83 13.82
C ILE A 464 -3.06 -12.88 12.29
N ALA A 465 -1.92 -12.57 11.70
CA ALA A 465 -1.73 -12.68 10.25
C ALA A 465 -1.64 -14.14 9.77
N THR A 466 -2.27 -14.44 8.65
CA THR A 466 -2.28 -15.79 8.04
C THR A 466 -0.90 -16.42 7.92
N PRO A 467 0.13 -15.75 7.40
CA PRO A 467 1.45 -16.37 7.26
C PRO A 467 2.06 -16.78 8.60
N HIS A 468 1.95 -15.95 9.65
CA HIS A 468 2.46 -16.31 10.99
C HIS A 468 1.71 -17.48 11.59
N PHE A 469 0.39 -17.52 11.43
CA PHE A 469 -0.42 -18.63 11.90
C PHE A 469 -0.05 -19.95 11.18
N ILE A 470 0.11 -19.91 9.85
CA ILE A 470 0.54 -21.08 9.08
C ILE A 470 1.96 -21.52 9.46
N ALA A 471 2.89 -20.59 9.65
CA ALA A 471 4.24 -20.91 10.13
C ALA A 471 4.22 -21.60 11.50
N LYS A 472 3.40 -21.09 12.44
CA LYS A 472 3.24 -21.69 13.78
C LYS A 472 2.60 -23.09 13.71
N LEU A 473 1.60 -23.28 12.85
CA LEU A 473 1.05 -24.63 12.56
C LEU A 473 2.15 -25.58 12.05
N GLY A 474 3.01 -25.09 11.15
CA GLY A 474 4.12 -25.86 10.58
C GLY A 474 5.23 -26.22 11.55
N ALA A 475 5.38 -25.49 12.66
CA ALA A 475 6.44 -25.70 13.66
C ALA A 475 6.38 -27.05 14.40
N GLY A 476 5.30 -27.77 14.31
CA GLY A 476 5.21 -29.12 14.84
C GLY A 476 4.64 -29.20 16.24
N GLU A 477 4.20 -28.09 16.83
CA GLU A 477 3.69 -28.03 18.19
C GLU A 477 2.26 -28.58 18.33
N PRO A 478 1.86 -29.01 19.55
CA PRO A 478 0.46 -29.35 19.88
C PRO A 478 -0.47 -28.15 19.66
N LEU A 479 -1.75 -28.41 19.34
CA LEU A 479 -2.73 -27.36 19.14
C LEU A 479 -2.98 -26.54 20.42
N SER A 480 -2.85 -27.17 21.58
CA SER A 480 -2.93 -26.51 22.89
C SER A 480 -1.86 -25.42 23.06
N VAL A 481 -0.61 -25.71 22.68
CA VAL A 481 0.50 -24.73 22.72
C VAL A 481 0.25 -23.58 21.75
N ILE A 482 -0.23 -23.88 20.53
CA ILE A 482 -0.60 -22.84 19.54
C ILE A 482 -1.72 -21.95 20.08
N SER A 483 -2.73 -22.56 20.72
CA SER A 483 -3.85 -21.82 21.34
C SER A 483 -3.40 -20.90 22.46
N ASP A 484 -2.50 -21.37 23.33
CA ASP A 484 -1.97 -20.58 24.45
C ASP A 484 -1.08 -19.44 23.94
N TRP A 485 -0.24 -19.69 22.93
CA TRP A 485 0.56 -18.68 22.23
C TRP A 485 -0.30 -17.58 21.57
N LEU A 486 -1.44 -17.94 20.99
CA LEU A 486 -2.41 -16.98 20.47
C LEU A 486 -3.03 -16.16 21.61
N ALA A 487 -3.46 -16.81 22.69
CA ALA A 487 -4.12 -16.16 23.83
C ALA A 487 -3.20 -15.18 24.56
N THR A 488 -1.92 -15.52 24.71
CA THR A 488 -0.89 -14.67 25.33
C THR A 488 -0.33 -13.61 24.38
N ARG A 489 -0.63 -13.71 23.07
CA ARG A 489 -0.13 -12.82 22.01
C ARG A 489 1.40 -12.77 21.91
N GLU A 490 2.07 -13.88 22.17
CA GLU A 490 3.53 -14.00 22.07
C GLU A 490 4.08 -13.77 20.66
N TYR A 491 3.19 -13.72 19.66
CA TYR A 491 3.53 -13.35 18.28
C TYR A 491 3.81 -11.86 18.09
N LEU A 492 3.58 -11.00 19.08
CA LEU A 492 3.83 -9.57 18.93
C LEU A 492 5.32 -9.23 19.10
N PRO A 493 5.84 -8.24 18.37
CA PRO A 493 7.20 -7.79 18.53
C PRO A 493 7.38 -7.07 19.87
N VAL A 494 8.56 -7.21 20.46
CA VAL A 494 8.91 -6.66 21.79
C VAL A 494 9.69 -5.37 21.60
N LEU A 495 9.27 -4.31 22.29
CA LEU A 495 9.96 -3.02 22.34
C LEU A 495 11.41 -3.21 22.84
N ASP A 496 12.35 -2.45 22.31
CA ASP A 496 13.79 -2.46 22.56
C ASP A 496 14.51 -3.79 22.21
N LYS A 497 13.77 -4.78 21.73
CA LYS A 497 14.31 -6.03 21.18
C LYS A 497 14.14 -6.12 19.67
N HIS A 498 12.92 -5.89 19.19
CA HIS A 498 12.58 -6.02 17.78
C HIS A 498 12.40 -4.65 17.10
N TYR A 499 12.03 -3.65 17.88
CA TYR A 499 11.86 -2.26 17.41
C TYR A 499 12.10 -1.27 18.54
N SER A 500 12.33 -0.01 18.16
CA SER A 500 12.38 1.14 19.07
C SER A 500 11.43 2.22 18.63
N ILE A 501 11.02 3.10 19.55
CA ILE A 501 10.16 4.24 19.29
C ILE A 501 11.03 5.50 19.18
N GLY A 502 10.92 6.20 18.06
CA GLY A 502 11.49 7.52 17.86
C GLY A 502 10.42 8.60 17.87
N LYS A 503 10.81 9.81 18.22
CA LYS A 503 9.94 11.00 18.13
C LYS A 503 10.30 11.82 16.90
N ALA A 504 9.29 12.30 16.20
CA ALA A 504 9.42 13.23 15.09
C ALA A 504 8.56 14.48 15.37
N GLU A 505 9.10 15.64 15.06
CA GLU A 505 8.37 16.91 15.17
C GLU A 505 8.09 17.45 13.77
N ALA A 506 6.83 17.84 13.54
CA ALA A 506 6.45 18.59 12.36
C ALA A 506 6.09 20.03 12.75
N VAL A 507 6.54 21.01 11.93
CA VAL A 507 6.28 22.43 12.17
C VAL A 507 5.71 23.07 10.92
N ILE A 508 4.56 23.75 11.05
CA ILE A 508 3.94 24.56 10.00
C ILE A 508 3.61 25.95 10.58
N GLY A 509 4.23 26.99 10.01
CA GLY A 509 4.11 28.34 10.54
C GLY A 509 4.57 28.40 12.00
N ARG A 510 3.67 28.79 12.91
CA ARG A 510 3.95 28.80 14.35
C ARG A 510 3.58 27.51 15.07
N TRP A 511 2.88 26.59 14.40
CA TRP A 511 2.33 25.39 15.01
C TRP A 511 3.32 24.24 14.93
N ALA A 512 3.50 23.53 16.04
CA ALA A 512 4.31 22.33 16.13
C ALA A 512 3.46 21.17 16.64
N ILE A 513 3.69 19.96 16.10
CA ILE A 513 3.13 18.71 16.58
C ILE A 513 4.26 17.70 16.75
N GLU A 514 4.25 16.96 17.86
CA GLU A 514 5.15 15.85 18.09
C GLU A 514 4.41 14.54 17.80
N TRP A 515 5.04 13.68 17.02
CA TRP A 515 4.54 12.36 16.67
C TRP A 515 5.63 11.31 16.93
N TYR A 516 5.25 10.05 16.91
CA TYR A 516 6.21 8.97 17.08
C TYR A 516 6.36 8.17 15.77
N GLY A 517 7.49 7.52 15.62
CA GLY A 517 7.80 6.58 14.55
C GLY A 517 8.41 5.30 15.10
N ILE A 518 8.29 4.21 14.36
CA ILE A 518 8.88 2.94 14.69
C ILE A 518 10.15 2.74 13.88
N LYS A 519 11.23 2.36 14.56
CA LYS A 519 12.48 1.95 13.93
C LYS A 519 12.70 0.46 14.19
N ALA A 520 12.87 -0.32 13.12
CA ALA A 520 13.26 -1.73 13.21
C ALA A 520 14.65 -1.88 13.87
N LEU A 521 14.79 -2.88 14.71
CA LEU A 521 16.05 -3.32 15.31
C LEU A 521 16.44 -4.73 14.82
N VAL A 522 15.63 -5.33 13.97
CA VAL A 522 15.86 -6.63 13.36
C VAL A 522 16.17 -6.46 11.88
N ASP A 523 17.06 -7.28 11.36
CA ASP A 523 17.36 -7.36 9.93
C ASP A 523 16.37 -8.30 9.25
N GLY A 524 15.67 -7.79 8.23
CA GLY A 524 14.66 -8.54 7.48
C GLY A 524 13.26 -8.53 8.12
N PRO A 525 12.30 -9.25 7.53
CA PRO A 525 10.93 -9.31 8.03
C PRO A 525 10.87 -10.01 9.39
N PHE A 526 10.07 -9.46 10.29
CA PHE A 526 9.78 -10.06 11.57
C PHE A 526 8.96 -11.34 11.37
N ILE A 527 9.50 -12.46 11.85
CA ILE A 527 8.81 -13.74 11.87
C ILE A 527 8.47 -14.04 13.33
N ALA A 528 7.18 -14.13 13.63
CA ALA A 528 6.72 -14.52 14.95
C ALA A 528 7.16 -15.97 15.24
N GLN A 529 7.98 -16.14 16.27
CA GLN A 529 8.52 -17.45 16.70
C GLN A 529 7.56 -18.19 17.60
#